data_122435ca34df014e36b430a0139f8cd0
#
_entry.id   122435ca34df014e36b430a0139f8cd0
#
_cell.length_a   1.000
_cell.length_b   1.000
_cell.length_c   1.000
_cell.angle_alpha   90.00
_cell.angle_beta   90.00
_cell.angle_gamma   90.00
#
_symmetry.space_group_name_H-M   'P 1'
#
loop_
_entity.id
_entity.type
_entity.pdbx_description
1 polymer ?
#
loop_
_entity_poly.entity_id
_entity_poly.type
_entity_poly.pdbx_seq_one_letter_code
_entity_poly.pdbx_strand_id
1 'polypeptide(L)'
;MTSDRNKENLKRFTKHLDESQPSVAFAKKYLESKGYEVREKDTKKTPNYEDRMKYVDDGDLSYYKDGEWKRVEVKHTRQQFTNAEDWPWKNMFVCAIHAWDNANPKPDVFLQFDTDMSHVAEIPGSTHPEWFMMSFKDRRYVNYRQTTYACPLNLIKFSKVDM
;
A
#
# COMPACT_ATOMS: atom_id res chain seq x y z
N MET A 1 -18.34 -13.22 21.26
CA MET A 1 -17.02 -13.79 21.62
C MET A 1 -16.20 -14.01 20.37
N THR A 2 -14.96 -13.52 20.36
CA THR A 2 -14.07 -13.61 19.21
C THR A 2 -13.48 -15.02 19.12
N SER A 3 -13.50 -15.65 17.94
CA SER A 3 -12.90 -16.96 17.71
C SER A 3 -11.38 -16.90 17.84
N ASP A 4 -10.73 -18.04 18.12
CA ASP A 4 -9.26 -18.11 18.20
C ASP A 4 -8.60 -17.72 16.88
N ARG A 5 -9.22 -18.10 15.76
CA ARG A 5 -8.76 -17.67 14.42
C ARG A 5 -8.75 -16.16 14.28
N ASN A 6 -9.83 -15.48 14.73
CA ASN A 6 -9.94 -14.02 14.63
C ASN A 6 -8.97 -13.31 15.57
N LYS A 7 -8.71 -13.87 16.77
CA LYS A 7 -7.69 -13.35 17.69
C LYS A 7 -6.30 -13.42 17.06
N GLU A 8 -5.97 -14.53 16.43
CA GLU A 8 -4.68 -14.70 15.75
C GLU A 8 -4.56 -13.72 14.56
N ASN A 9 -5.61 -13.57 13.77
CA ASN A 9 -5.59 -12.64 12.64
C ASN A 9 -5.49 -11.18 13.09
N LEU A 10 -6.13 -10.79 14.19
CA LEU A 10 -5.97 -9.45 14.76
C LEU A 10 -4.53 -9.19 15.16
N LYS A 11 -3.89 -10.15 15.83
CA LYS A 11 -2.49 -10.05 16.24
C LYS A 11 -1.57 -9.85 15.03
N ARG A 12 -1.79 -10.63 13.95
CA ARG A 12 -1.02 -10.52 12.71
C ARG A 12 -1.26 -9.20 12.01
N PHE A 13 -2.50 -8.74 11.97
CA PHE A 13 -2.86 -7.45 11.37
C PHE A 13 -2.16 -6.29 12.08
N THR A 14 -2.20 -6.26 13.41
CA THR A 14 -1.54 -5.24 14.22
C THR A 14 -0.03 -5.25 14.01
N LYS A 15 0.58 -6.45 13.95
CA LYS A 15 2.01 -6.59 13.69
C LYS A 15 2.39 -6.00 12.33
N HIS A 16 1.60 -6.29 11.28
CA HIS A 16 1.88 -5.75 9.94
C HIS A 16 1.73 -4.23 9.89
N LEU A 17 0.78 -3.65 10.63
CA LEU A 17 0.66 -2.20 10.74
C LEU A 17 1.92 -1.59 11.37
N ASP A 18 2.42 -2.19 12.45
CA ASP A 18 3.64 -1.72 13.12
C ASP A 18 4.87 -1.87 12.22
N GLU A 19 4.98 -2.97 11.48
CA GLU A 19 6.10 -3.23 10.55
C GLU A 19 6.11 -2.28 9.35
N SER A 20 4.97 -1.67 9.00
CA SER A 20 4.89 -0.74 7.87
C SER A 20 5.44 0.65 8.18
N GLN A 21 5.59 1.03 9.46
CA GLN A 21 6.01 2.38 9.86
C GLN A 21 7.37 2.81 9.30
N PRO A 22 8.42 1.95 9.25
CA PRO A 22 9.69 2.35 8.64
C PRO A 22 9.57 2.71 7.16
N SER A 23 8.73 2.00 6.41
CA SER A 23 8.47 2.28 5.00
C SER A 23 7.77 3.62 4.81
N VAL A 24 6.80 3.93 5.67
CA VAL A 24 6.08 5.21 5.66
C VAL A 24 7.03 6.36 5.94
N ALA A 25 7.88 6.23 6.96
CA ALA A 25 8.88 7.24 7.30
C ALA A 25 9.87 7.46 6.14
N PHE A 26 10.29 6.38 5.48
CA PHE A 26 11.18 6.45 4.32
C PHE A 26 10.49 7.16 3.15
N ALA A 27 9.23 6.83 2.86
CA ALA A 27 8.46 7.46 1.80
C ALA A 27 8.28 8.96 2.04
N LYS A 28 8.08 9.37 3.29
CA LYS A 28 8.01 10.78 3.67
C LYS A 28 9.29 11.52 3.27
N LYS A 29 10.46 10.96 3.62
CA LYS A 29 11.75 11.53 3.26
C LYS A 29 11.95 11.58 1.75
N TYR A 30 11.52 10.53 1.05
CA TYR A 30 11.61 10.45 -0.40
C TYR A 30 10.81 11.58 -1.07
N LEU A 31 9.57 11.79 -0.65
CA LEU A 31 8.72 12.87 -1.18
C LEU A 31 9.26 14.25 -0.81
N GLU A 32 9.74 14.43 0.41
CA GLU A 32 10.35 15.68 0.85
C GLU A 32 11.62 16.00 0.03
N SER A 33 12.41 14.98 -0.32
CA SER A 33 13.61 15.17 -1.17
C SER A 33 13.27 15.68 -2.57
N LYS A 34 12.06 15.46 -3.03
CA LYS A 34 11.54 15.98 -4.30
C LYS A 34 10.95 17.40 -4.19
N GLY A 35 10.98 17.98 -3.01
CA GLY A 35 10.50 19.34 -2.76
C GLY A 35 9.05 19.44 -2.33
N TYR A 36 8.38 18.33 -2.04
CA TYR A 36 6.99 18.35 -1.60
C TYR A 36 6.87 18.59 -0.10
N GLU A 37 5.84 19.31 0.31
CA GLU A 37 5.37 19.33 1.69
C GLU A 37 4.61 18.03 1.93
N VAL A 38 4.93 17.32 3.03
CA VAL A 38 4.38 16.00 3.32
C VAL A 38 3.79 15.99 4.72
N ARG A 39 2.62 15.38 4.87
CA ARG A 39 1.96 15.12 6.15
C ARG A 39 1.85 13.61 6.34
N GLU A 40 2.28 13.16 7.51
CA GLU A 40 2.12 11.79 7.94
C GLU A 40 0.80 11.69 8.72
N LYS A 41 0.03 10.63 8.45
CA LYS A 41 -1.21 10.38 9.16
C LYS A 41 -1.02 9.26 10.18
N ASP A 42 -1.71 9.37 11.32
CA ASP A 42 -1.68 8.35 12.33
C ASP A 42 -2.42 7.11 11.86
N THR A 43 -1.79 5.95 12.00
CA THR A 43 -2.42 4.66 11.71
C THR A 43 -3.35 4.29 12.85
N LYS A 44 -4.64 4.10 12.56
CA LYS A 44 -5.63 3.69 13.55
C LYS A 44 -5.58 2.18 13.74
N LYS A 45 -5.45 1.74 14.99
CA LYS A 45 -5.45 0.31 15.33
C LYS A 45 -6.88 -0.15 15.61
N THR A 46 -7.27 -1.28 15.01
CA THR A 46 -8.59 -1.87 15.28
C THR A 46 -8.57 -2.69 16.58
N PRO A 47 -9.62 -2.62 17.42
CA PRO A 47 -9.69 -3.42 18.65
C PRO A 47 -9.92 -4.91 18.38
N ASN A 48 -10.46 -5.28 17.22
CA ASN A 48 -10.63 -6.66 16.80
C ASN A 48 -10.58 -6.78 15.27
N TYR A 49 -10.41 -8.00 14.78
CA TYR A 49 -10.22 -8.25 13.35
C TYR A 49 -11.51 -7.97 12.54
N GLU A 50 -12.67 -8.30 13.09
CA GLU A 50 -13.96 -8.09 12.42
C GLU A 50 -14.24 -6.61 12.13
N ASP A 51 -13.82 -5.73 13.03
CA ASP A 51 -14.08 -4.29 12.91
C ASP A 51 -12.98 -3.54 12.15
N ARG A 52 -11.99 -4.24 11.57
CA ARG A 52 -10.87 -3.59 10.90
C ARG A 52 -11.29 -2.58 9.82
N MET A 53 -12.41 -2.82 9.17
CA MET A 53 -12.92 -1.93 8.12
C MET A 53 -13.38 -0.58 8.65
N LYS A 54 -13.79 -0.50 9.92
CA LYS A 54 -14.19 0.74 10.58
C LYS A 54 -12.98 1.62 10.92
N TYR A 55 -11.79 1.04 10.91
CA TYR A 55 -10.53 1.69 11.29
C TYR A 55 -9.59 1.82 10.10
N VAL A 56 -10.11 1.77 8.87
CA VAL A 56 -9.34 2.05 7.67
C VAL A 56 -8.88 3.50 7.73
N ASP A 57 -7.57 3.71 7.66
CA ASP A 57 -7.04 5.05 7.71
C ASP A 57 -7.27 5.81 6.39
N ASP A 58 -7.00 7.12 6.41
CA ASP A 58 -7.20 7.98 5.24
C ASP A 58 -5.98 7.99 4.29
N GLY A 59 -5.14 6.97 4.39
CA GLY A 59 -3.89 6.84 3.66
C GLY A 59 -2.69 7.03 4.58
N ASP A 60 -1.54 6.55 4.15
CA ASP A 60 -0.32 6.60 4.96
C ASP A 60 0.25 8.02 5.04
N LEU A 61 0.26 8.72 3.90
CA LEU A 61 0.82 10.06 3.76
C LEU A 61 -0.07 10.92 2.87
N SER A 62 0.11 12.24 2.99
CA SER A 62 -0.40 13.20 2.02
C SER A 62 0.72 14.14 1.64
N TYR A 63 0.79 14.55 0.36
CA TYR A 63 1.72 15.56 -0.09
C TYR A 63 1.00 16.64 -0.89
N TYR A 64 1.55 17.85 -0.86
CA TYR A 64 0.95 18.99 -1.52
C TYR A 64 1.54 19.17 -2.90
N LYS A 65 0.68 19.19 -3.92
CA LYS A 65 1.07 19.36 -5.31
C LYS A 65 -0.02 20.09 -6.09
N ASP A 66 0.38 21.10 -6.86
CA ASP A 66 -0.51 21.84 -7.77
C ASP A 66 -1.77 22.38 -7.07
N GLY A 67 -1.62 22.88 -5.84
CA GLY A 67 -2.71 23.46 -5.07
C GLY A 67 -3.60 22.47 -4.35
N GLU A 68 -3.25 21.17 -4.36
CA GLU A 68 -4.05 20.10 -3.75
C GLU A 68 -3.21 19.17 -2.90
N TRP A 69 -3.83 18.64 -1.83
CA TRP A 69 -3.26 17.54 -1.07
C TRP A 69 -3.56 16.23 -1.78
N LYS A 70 -2.51 15.46 -2.07
CA LYS A 70 -2.59 14.15 -2.71
C LYS A 70 -2.43 13.06 -1.65
N ARG A 71 -3.28 12.05 -1.71
CA ARG A 71 -3.21 10.91 -0.79
C ARG A 71 -2.25 9.86 -1.34
N VAL A 72 -1.36 9.35 -0.49
CA VAL A 72 -0.34 8.36 -0.83
C VAL A 72 -0.49 7.13 0.06
N GLU A 73 -0.55 5.96 -0.57
CA GLU A 73 -0.43 4.68 0.11
C GLU A 73 0.97 4.14 -0.11
N VAL A 74 1.61 3.69 0.96
CA VAL A 74 2.98 3.19 0.92
C VAL A 74 2.97 1.68 1.10
N LYS A 75 3.71 0.99 0.24
CA LYS A 75 3.90 -0.46 0.33
C LYS A 75 5.38 -0.80 0.22
N HIS A 76 5.77 -1.87 0.90
CA HIS A 76 7.12 -2.39 0.86
C HIS A 76 7.05 -3.87 0.49
N THR A 77 7.57 -4.22 -0.69
CA THR A 77 7.56 -5.60 -1.16
C THR A 77 8.83 -6.33 -0.73
N ARG A 78 8.75 -7.66 -0.67
CA ARG A 78 9.91 -8.51 -0.46
C ARG A 78 10.63 -8.86 -1.77
N GLN A 79 10.14 -8.33 -2.89
CA GLN A 79 10.73 -8.55 -4.21
C GLN A 79 11.63 -7.38 -4.58
N GLN A 80 12.86 -7.71 -5.02
CA GLN A 80 13.78 -6.72 -5.55
C GLN A 80 13.45 -6.47 -7.02
N PHE A 81 13.54 -5.21 -7.47
CA PHE A 81 13.32 -4.84 -8.87
C PHE A 81 14.08 -3.56 -9.22
N THR A 82 14.28 -3.32 -10.52
CA THR A 82 14.79 -2.05 -11.04
C THR A 82 13.78 -1.40 -12.00
N ASN A 83 13.07 -2.23 -12.77
CA ASN A 83 12.09 -1.79 -13.75
C ASN A 83 11.11 -2.93 -14.05
N ALA A 84 10.22 -2.71 -15.03
CA ALA A 84 9.24 -3.71 -15.41
C ALA A 84 9.86 -5.00 -15.97
N GLU A 85 11.06 -4.93 -16.56
CA GLU A 85 11.69 -6.08 -17.20
C GLU A 85 12.18 -7.12 -16.21
N ASP A 86 12.63 -6.72 -15.04
CA ASP A 86 13.10 -7.65 -14.01
C ASP A 86 12.06 -7.95 -12.93
N TRP A 87 10.86 -7.36 -13.02
CA TRP A 87 9.72 -7.76 -12.20
C TRP A 87 9.22 -9.11 -12.71
N PRO A 88 9.14 -10.16 -11.85
CA PRO A 88 8.91 -11.53 -12.34
C PRO A 88 7.49 -11.84 -12.81
N TRP A 89 6.54 -10.93 -12.58
CA TRP A 89 5.14 -11.14 -12.95
C TRP A 89 4.68 -10.10 -13.98
N LYS A 90 3.54 -10.37 -14.62
CA LYS A 90 2.97 -9.49 -15.66
C LYS A 90 2.25 -8.28 -15.13
N ASN A 91 1.99 -8.27 -13.83
CA ASN A 91 1.26 -7.21 -13.14
C ASN A 91 1.77 -7.06 -11.72
N MET A 92 1.34 -6.01 -11.04
CA MET A 92 1.69 -5.75 -9.66
C MET A 92 0.43 -5.58 -8.83
N PHE A 93 0.34 -6.23 -7.67
CA PHE A 93 -0.76 -6.04 -6.75
C PHE A 93 -0.76 -4.60 -6.22
N VAL A 94 -1.95 -3.99 -6.23
CA VAL A 94 -2.12 -2.62 -5.76
C VAL A 94 -2.60 -2.60 -4.32
N CYS A 95 -3.80 -3.16 -4.09
CA CYS A 95 -4.41 -3.19 -2.76
C CYS A 95 -5.59 -4.15 -2.75
N ALA A 96 -6.06 -4.50 -1.57
CA ALA A 96 -7.30 -5.25 -1.41
C ALA A 96 -8.48 -4.46 -2.02
N ILE A 97 -9.43 -5.16 -2.61
CA ILE A 97 -10.60 -4.53 -3.25
C ILE A 97 -11.34 -3.63 -2.25
N HIS A 98 -11.60 -4.13 -1.05
CA HIS A 98 -12.30 -3.36 -0.03
C HIS A 98 -11.53 -2.10 0.39
N ALA A 99 -10.20 -2.15 0.38
CA ALA A 99 -9.38 -1.00 0.75
C ALA A 99 -9.56 0.15 -0.24
N TRP A 100 -9.64 -0.16 -1.53
CA TRP A 100 -9.91 0.84 -2.54
C TRP A 100 -11.38 1.29 -2.51
N ASP A 101 -12.30 0.33 -2.52
CA ASP A 101 -13.74 0.63 -2.64
C ASP A 101 -14.26 1.48 -1.48
N ASN A 102 -13.71 1.28 -0.27
CA ASN A 102 -14.11 2.02 0.93
C ASN A 102 -13.27 3.27 1.20
N ALA A 103 -12.22 3.49 0.44
CA ALA A 103 -11.38 4.68 0.63
C ALA A 103 -12.10 5.95 0.18
N ASN A 104 -12.01 7.00 1.00
CA ASN A 104 -12.55 8.31 0.68
C ASN A 104 -11.72 9.39 1.38
N PRO A 105 -10.93 10.19 0.65
CA PRO A 105 -10.74 10.13 -0.80
C PRO A 105 -9.98 8.88 -1.25
N LYS A 106 -10.09 8.55 -2.53
CA LYS A 106 -9.29 7.47 -3.11
C LYS A 106 -7.81 7.86 -3.14
N PRO A 107 -6.88 6.91 -2.97
CA PRO A 107 -5.46 7.21 -3.13
C PRO A 107 -5.13 7.77 -4.50
N ASP A 108 -4.33 8.81 -4.54
CA ASP A 108 -3.84 9.40 -5.79
C ASP A 108 -2.68 8.60 -6.35
N VAL A 109 -1.87 7.99 -5.47
CA VAL A 109 -0.73 7.19 -5.86
C VAL A 109 -0.42 6.13 -4.80
N PHE A 110 0.04 4.98 -5.28
CA PHE A 110 0.66 3.93 -4.45
C PHE A 110 2.15 3.94 -4.72
N LEU A 111 2.95 4.05 -3.68
CA LEU A 111 4.41 3.93 -3.75
C LEU A 111 4.79 2.56 -3.20
N GLN A 112 5.29 1.68 -4.05
CA GLN A 112 5.76 0.37 -3.65
C GLN A 112 7.27 0.30 -3.78
N PHE A 113 7.95 0.20 -2.65
CA PHE A 113 9.41 0.09 -2.60
C PHE A 113 9.85 -1.37 -2.69
N ASP A 114 10.97 -1.61 -3.35
CA ASP A 114 11.59 -2.92 -3.37
C ASP A 114 12.24 -3.25 -2.02
N THR A 115 12.81 -4.44 -1.89
CA THR A 115 13.27 -4.97 -0.60
C THR A 115 14.25 -4.04 0.11
N ASP A 116 15.25 -3.50 -0.60
CA ASP A 116 16.27 -2.61 -0.03
C ASP A 116 15.92 -1.12 -0.15
N MET A 117 14.73 -0.81 -0.64
CA MET A 117 14.25 0.56 -0.84
C MET A 117 15.12 1.39 -1.79
N SER A 118 15.80 0.73 -2.72
CA SER A 118 16.60 1.39 -3.74
C SER A 118 15.83 1.81 -4.97
N HIS A 119 14.68 1.19 -5.19
CA HIS A 119 13.78 1.46 -6.31
C HIS A 119 12.34 1.54 -5.84
N VAL A 120 11.53 2.27 -6.58
CA VAL A 120 10.12 2.47 -6.27
C VAL A 120 9.27 2.30 -7.52
N ALA A 121 8.14 1.63 -7.36
CA ALA A 121 7.09 1.53 -8.36
C ALA A 121 5.97 2.51 -7.97
N GLU A 122 5.66 3.44 -8.86
CA GLU A 122 4.57 4.41 -8.67
C GLU A 122 3.35 3.95 -9.47
N ILE A 123 2.27 3.67 -8.79
CA ILE A 123 1.01 3.25 -9.40
C ILE A 123 0.00 4.40 -9.22
N PRO A 124 -0.29 5.17 -10.28
CA PRO A 124 -1.28 6.23 -10.16
C PRO A 124 -2.68 5.67 -9.90
N GLY A 125 -3.41 6.25 -8.96
CA GLY A 125 -4.79 5.86 -8.69
C GLY A 125 -5.71 6.06 -9.89
N SER A 126 -5.38 7.02 -10.76
CA SER A 126 -6.11 7.26 -12.01
C SER A 126 -6.08 6.07 -12.98
N THR A 127 -5.19 5.11 -12.78
CA THR A 127 -5.12 3.90 -13.62
C THR A 127 -6.14 2.83 -13.21
N HIS A 128 -6.90 3.06 -12.12
CA HIS A 128 -7.89 2.11 -11.60
C HIS A 128 -8.81 1.50 -12.67
N PRO A 129 -9.34 2.24 -13.66
CA PRO A 129 -10.20 1.63 -14.68
C PRO A 129 -9.53 0.50 -15.48
N GLU A 130 -8.19 0.46 -15.50
CA GLU A 130 -7.42 -0.57 -16.22
C GLU A 130 -6.97 -1.73 -15.30
N TRP A 131 -7.27 -1.65 -14.00
CA TRP A 131 -6.90 -2.71 -13.06
C TRP A 131 -7.86 -3.89 -13.21
N PHE A 132 -7.40 -5.05 -12.77
CA PHE A 132 -8.21 -6.25 -12.75
C PHE A 132 -8.13 -6.93 -11.37
N MET A 133 -9.10 -7.79 -11.09
CA MET A 133 -9.21 -8.46 -9.81
C MET A 133 -8.50 -9.80 -9.83
N MET A 134 -7.70 -10.07 -8.79
CA MET A 134 -7.04 -11.36 -8.59
C MET A 134 -7.30 -11.86 -7.17
N SER A 135 -7.54 -13.17 -7.03
CA SER A 135 -7.71 -13.81 -5.74
C SER A 135 -6.48 -14.65 -5.42
N PHE A 136 -6.01 -14.58 -4.19
CA PHE A 136 -4.88 -15.36 -3.74
C PHE A 136 -5.04 -15.74 -2.27
N LYS A 137 -4.32 -16.80 -1.84
CA LYS A 137 -4.26 -17.16 -0.43
C LYS A 137 -3.32 -16.19 0.29
N ASP A 138 -3.85 -15.43 1.22
CA ASP A 138 -3.05 -14.49 1.99
C ASP A 138 -2.37 -15.22 3.14
N ARG A 139 -1.07 -15.52 2.97
CA ARG A 139 -0.27 -16.29 3.92
C ARG A 139 0.01 -15.53 5.23
N ARG A 140 -0.28 -14.23 5.27
CA ARG A 140 -0.13 -13.44 6.50
C ARG A 140 -1.19 -13.79 7.53
N TYR A 141 -2.34 -14.35 7.10
CA TYR A 141 -3.48 -14.66 7.96
C TYR A 141 -3.88 -16.12 7.86
N VAL A 142 -4.54 -16.62 8.92
CA VAL A 142 -4.97 -18.01 9.01
C VAL A 142 -6.22 -18.23 8.16
N ASN A 143 -6.16 -19.19 7.23
CA ASN A 143 -7.29 -19.60 6.37
C ASN A 143 -8.01 -18.40 5.71
N TYR A 144 -7.24 -17.48 5.17
CA TYR A 144 -7.78 -16.27 4.56
C TYR A 144 -7.39 -16.19 3.08
N ARG A 145 -8.39 -16.01 2.23
CA ARG A 145 -8.19 -15.68 0.82
C ARG A 145 -8.56 -14.21 0.62
N GLN A 146 -7.73 -13.51 -0.09
CA GLN A 146 -7.92 -12.10 -0.37
C GLN A 146 -8.11 -11.90 -1.87
N THR A 147 -9.09 -11.05 -2.24
CA THR A 147 -9.22 -10.55 -3.59
C THR A 147 -8.60 -9.15 -3.64
N THR A 148 -7.69 -8.95 -4.58
CA THR A 148 -6.91 -7.73 -4.70
C THR A 148 -7.04 -7.14 -6.11
N TYR A 149 -6.85 -5.83 -6.24
CA TYR A 149 -6.63 -5.20 -7.53
C TYR A 149 -5.18 -5.38 -7.95
N ALA A 150 -4.98 -5.62 -9.25
CA ALA A 150 -3.66 -5.72 -9.87
C ALA A 150 -3.58 -4.76 -11.06
N CYS A 151 -2.44 -4.10 -11.19
CA CYS A 151 -2.19 -3.11 -12.23
C CYS A 151 -1.24 -3.67 -13.29
N PRO A 152 -1.57 -3.50 -14.59
CA PRO A 152 -0.63 -3.83 -15.66
C PRO A 152 0.67 -3.04 -15.52
N LEU A 153 1.82 -3.69 -15.80
CA LEU A 153 3.13 -3.07 -15.60
C LEU A 153 3.36 -1.83 -16.47
N ASN A 154 2.77 -1.77 -17.66
CA ASN A 154 2.93 -0.64 -18.57
C ASN A 154 2.30 0.67 -18.04
N LEU A 155 1.48 0.60 -16.99
CA LEU A 155 0.88 1.75 -16.33
C LEU A 155 1.64 2.20 -15.09
N ILE A 156 2.72 1.49 -14.74
CA ILE A 156 3.51 1.73 -13.53
C ILE A 156 4.81 2.43 -13.90
N LYS A 157 5.16 3.46 -13.15
CA LYS A 157 6.43 4.14 -13.30
C LYS A 157 7.44 3.56 -12.31
N PHE A 158 8.50 2.96 -12.83
CA PHE A 158 9.61 2.45 -12.04
C PHE A 158 10.72 3.49 -12.01
N SER A 159 11.27 3.77 -10.84
CA SER A 159 12.33 4.76 -10.67
C SER A 159 13.33 4.30 -9.63
N LYS A 160 14.58 4.75 -9.78
CA LYS A 160 15.59 4.62 -8.74
C LYS A 160 15.28 5.66 -7.65
N VAL A 161 15.39 5.23 -6.39
CA VAL A 161 15.27 6.15 -5.26
C VAL A 161 16.57 6.93 -5.15
N ASP A 162 16.47 8.25 -5.34
CA ASP A 162 17.61 9.16 -5.30
C ASP A 162 17.27 10.26 -4.28
N MET A 163 17.99 10.22 -3.13
CA MET A 163 17.78 11.18 -2.04
C MET A 163 19.09 11.80 -1.61
#